data_e808790d35cdd39d7881012bd049df7e
#
_entry.id   e808790d35cdd39d7881012bd049df7e
#
_cell.length_a   1.000
_cell.length_b   1.000
_cell.length_c   1.000
_cell.angle_alpha   90.00
_cell.angle_beta   90.00
_cell.angle_gamma   90.00
#
_symmetry.space_group_name_H-M   'P 1'
#
loop_
_entity.id
_entity.type
_entity.pdbx_description
1 polymer ?
#
loop_
_entity_poly.entity_id
_entity_poly.type
_entity_poly.pdbx_seq_one_letter_code
_entity_poly.pdbx_strand_id
1 'polypeptide(L)'
;FAGAQLDGYEIHMGRTERGGTPPFCLLADGTPEGAAAGNVFGTYLHGLFDTGELTEKLAAWLLACKGLSAADVRAESHAAYKERQYDLLADAVRAAVDIAAVYRAMDACAAK
;
A
#
# COMPACT_ATOMS: atom_id res chain seq x y z
N PHE A 1 10.78 6.65 11.76
CA PHE A 1 9.37 6.45 11.38
C PHE A 1 8.54 5.79 12.49
N ALA A 2 9.00 5.85 13.72
CA ALA A 2 8.25 5.35 14.86
C ALA A 2 6.86 6.03 14.97
N GLY A 3 5.87 5.26 15.44
CA GLY A 3 4.50 5.74 15.61
C GLY A 3 3.69 5.84 14.32
N ALA A 4 4.17 5.28 13.18
CA ALA A 4 3.34 5.10 12.00
C ALA A 4 2.26 4.07 12.27
N GLN A 5 1.03 4.33 11.81
CA GLN A 5 0.00 3.32 11.75
C GLN A 5 0.13 2.52 10.46
N LEU A 6 -0.03 1.21 10.57
CA LEU A 6 0.13 0.26 9.48
C LEU A 6 -1.14 -0.54 9.32
N ASP A 7 -1.61 -0.65 8.09
CA ASP A 7 -2.58 -1.65 7.69
C ASP A 7 -1.86 -2.70 6.85
N GLY A 8 -2.06 -3.96 7.18
CA GLY A 8 -1.38 -5.04 6.50
C GLY A 8 -1.96 -6.39 6.87
N TYR A 9 -1.44 -7.42 6.24
CA TYR A 9 -1.82 -8.79 6.50
C TYR A 9 -0.59 -9.70 6.49
N GLU A 10 -0.65 -10.80 7.23
CA GLU A 10 0.42 -11.79 7.28
C GLU A 10 0.06 -13.02 6.44
N ILE A 11 1.00 -13.44 5.57
CA ILE A 11 0.96 -14.74 4.89
C ILE A 11 2.33 -15.38 5.02
N HIS A 12 2.49 -16.25 6.00
CA HIS A 12 3.72 -17.02 6.15
C HIS A 12 3.46 -18.36 6.83
N MET A 13 4.36 -19.33 6.62
CA MET A 13 4.30 -20.65 7.23
C MET A 13 5.40 -20.86 8.28
N GLY A 14 6.40 -20.01 8.31
CA GLY A 14 7.51 -20.08 9.26
C GLY A 14 7.21 -19.33 10.55
N ARG A 15 8.00 -19.61 11.59
CA ARG A 15 8.04 -18.83 12.82
C ARG A 15 9.45 -18.33 13.04
N THR A 16 9.61 -17.03 13.15
CA THR A 16 10.91 -16.41 13.44
C THR A 16 11.05 -16.14 14.92
N GLU A 17 12.14 -16.62 15.50
CA GLU A 17 12.54 -16.29 16.85
C GLU A 17 13.43 -15.04 16.82
N ARG A 18 12.97 -13.96 17.45
CA ARG A 18 13.69 -12.67 17.46
C ARG A 18 14.90 -12.63 18.38
N GLY A 19 15.07 -13.65 19.26
CA GLY A 19 16.05 -13.58 20.33
C GLY A 19 15.74 -12.36 21.22
N GLY A 20 16.70 -11.48 21.44
CA GLY A 20 16.50 -10.23 22.19
C GLY A 20 16.22 -9.00 21.31
N THR A 21 16.00 -9.17 20.01
CA THR A 21 15.79 -8.04 19.09
C THR A 21 14.42 -7.39 19.29
N PRO A 22 14.32 -6.06 19.38
CA PRO A 22 13.05 -5.35 19.47
C PRO A 22 12.13 -5.67 18.28
N PRO A 23 10.81 -5.65 18.46
CA PRO A 23 9.86 -5.85 17.36
C PRO A 23 9.92 -4.69 16.39
N PHE A 24 9.53 -4.96 15.13
CA PHE A 24 9.31 -3.93 14.13
C PHE A 24 8.03 -3.13 14.44
N CYS A 25 6.95 -3.82 14.80
CA CYS A 25 5.70 -3.20 15.21
C CYS A 25 4.95 -4.02 16.27
N LEU A 26 3.83 -3.49 16.73
CA LEU A 26 2.85 -4.21 17.53
C LEU A 26 1.57 -4.36 16.69
N LEU A 27 1.03 -5.58 16.65
CA LEU A 27 -0.27 -5.85 16.06
C LEU A 27 -1.39 -5.23 16.90
N ALA A 28 -2.61 -5.20 16.37
CA ALA A 28 -3.76 -4.59 17.05
C ALA A 28 -4.10 -5.23 18.41
N ASP A 29 -3.76 -6.49 18.59
CA ASP A 29 -3.91 -7.23 19.86
C ASP A 29 -2.72 -7.06 20.83
N GLY A 30 -1.73 -6.24 20.45
CA GLY A 30 -0.50 -6.03 21.22
C GLY A 30 0.59 -7.08 20.98
N THR A 31 0.35 -8.06 20.11
CA THR A 31 1.38 -9.06 19.76
C THR A 31 2.55 -8.38 19.05
N PRO A 32 3.79 -8.62 19.48
CA PRO A 32 4.96 -8.06 18.84
C PRO A 32 5.28 -8.81 17.53
N GLU A 33 5.41 -8.08 16.43
CA GLU A 33 5.68 -8.59 15.09
C GLU A 33 6.98 -8.03 14.52
N GLY A 34 7.67 -8.86 13.70
CA GLY A 34 8.90 -8.50 13.03
C GLY A 34 10.07 -8.26 13.95
N ALA A 35 11.12 -7.65 13.44
CA ALA A 35 12.34 -7.32 14.17
C ALA A 35 12.95 -6.02 13.63
N ALA A 36 13.57 -5.22 14.52
CA ALA A 36 14.26 -3.99 14.18
C ALA A 36 15.60 -3.90 14.90
N ALA A 37 16.69 -3.74 14.15
CA ALA A 37 18.03 -3.59 14.70
C ALA A 37 18.83 -2.56 13.90
N GLY A 38 19.08 -1.40 14.48
CA GLY A 38 19.74 -0.28 13.81
C GLY A 38 18.93 0.20 12.61
N ASN A 39 19.47 0.00 11.41
CA ASN A 39 18.81 0.33 10.13
C ASN A 39 18.34 -0.91 9.35
N VAL A 40 18.26 -2.05 10.04
CA VAL A 40 17.75 -3.30 9.48
C VAL A 40 16.38 -3.60 10.06
N PHE A 41 15.42 -3.85 9.20
CA PHE A 41 14.02 -4.12 9.58
C PHE A 41 13.55 -5.37 8.85
N GLY A 42 12.85 -6.24 9.57
CA GLY A 42 12.25 -7.44 9.02
C GLY A 42 10.83 -7.61 9.55
N THR A 43 9.91 -7.99 8.69
CA THR A 43 8.50 -8.19 9.03
C THR A 43 7.86 -9.20 8.09
N TYR A 44 6.80 -9.86 8.56
CA TYR A 44 5.91 -10.69 7.74
C TYR A 44 4.67 -9.93 7.25
N LEU A 45 4.52 -8.67 7.64
CA LEU A 45 3.41 -7.86 7.16
C LEU A 45 3.57 -7.52 5.67
N HIS A 46 2.54 -7.80 4.91
CA HIS A 46 2.36 -7.39 3.52
C HIS A 46 1.49 -6.12 3.46
N GLY A 47 1.64 -5.32 2.40
CA GLY A 47 0.85 -4.10 2.23
C GLY A 47 1.39 -2.88 2.99
N LEU A 48 2.59 -2.93 3.55
CA LEU A 48 3.19 -1.88 4.39
C LEU A 48 3.16 -0.48 3.76
N PHE A 49 3.24 -0.40 2.44
CA PHE A 49 3.33 0.86 1.70
C PHE A 49 2.00 1.29 1.07
N ASP A 50 0.92 0.55 1.35
CA ASP A 50 -0.38 0.80 0.71
C ASP A 50 -1.10 2.02 1.30
N THR A 51 -0.85 2.34 2.56
CA THR A 51 -1.50 3.48 3.26
C THR A 51 -0.83 4.83 3.03
N GLY A 52 0.40 4.87 2.60
CA GLY A 52 1.18 6.11 2.40
C GLY A 52 1.87 6.65 3.66
N GLU A 53 1.33 6.50 4.86
CA GLU A 53 1.91 7.06 6.09
C GLU A 53 3.31 6.51 6.39
N LEU A 54 3.48 5.18 6.34
CA LEU A 54 4.79 4.57 6.51
C LEU A 54 5.75 5.01 5.42
N THR A 55 5.27 5.09 4.17
CA THR A 55 6.07 5.51 3.01
C THR A 55 6.61 6.92 3.21
N GLU A 56 5.76 7.88 3.65
CA GLU A 56 6.19 9.24 3.93
C GLU A 56 7.23 9.28 5.07
N LYS A 57 6.96 8.62 6.18
CA LYS A 57 7.85 8.60 7.34
C LYS A 57 9.18 7.92 7.04
N LEU A 58 9.15 6.81 6.29
CA LEU A 58 10.36 6.11 5.86
C LEU A 58 11.20 6.97 4.91
N ALA A 59 10.57 7.58 3.92
CA ALA A 59 11.26 8.49 2.99
C ALA A 59 11.86 9.70 3.72
N ALA A 60 11.13 10.30 4.65
CA ALA A 60 11.63 11.39 5.47
C ALA A 60 12.84 10.97 6.31
N TRP A 61 12.80 9.80 6.92
CA TRP A 61 13.93 9.24 7.66
C TRP A 61 15.16 9.01 6.77
N LEU A 62 14.96 8.41 5.59
CA LEU A 62 16.05 8.16 4.63
C LEU A 62 16.69 9.47 4.14
N LEU A 63 15.90 10.50 3.87
CA LEU A 63 16.39 11.82 3.51
C LEU A 63 17.18 12.47 4.64
N ALA A 64 16.66 12.38 5.87
CA ALA A 64 17.36 12.89 7.05
C ALA A 64 18.72 12.19 7.25
N CYS A 65 18.80 10.86 7.02
CA CYS A 65 20.08 10.13 7.05
C CYS A 65 21.08 10.63 5.99
N LYS A 66 20.61 11.28 4.93
CA LYS A 66 21.44 11.90 3.88
C LYS A 66 21.65 13.39 4.08
N GLY A 67 21.14 13.97 5.16
CA GLY A 67 21.21 15.42 5.42
C GLY A 67 20.34 16.25 4.48
N LEU A 68 19.31 15.64 3.87
CA LEU A 68 18.36 16.28 2.96
C LEU A 68 17.06 16.63 3.66
N SER A 69 16.37 17.67 3.19
CA SER A 69 15.05 18.05 3.69
C SER A 69 13.98 17.09 3.20
N ALA A 70 13.04 16.78 4.08
CA ALA A 70 11.85 15.99 3.77
C ALA A 70 10.57 16.87 3.70
N ALA A 71 10.70 18.19 3.64
CA ALA A 71 9.56 19.12 3.75
C ALA A 71 8.47 18.88 2.71
N ASP A 72 8.83 18.41 1.52
CA ASP A 72 7.94 18.19 0.39
C ASP A 72 7.65 16.70 0.11
N VAL A 73 8.06 15.81 1.01
CA VAL A 73 7.74 14.38 0.86
C VAL A 73 6.25 14.16 1.08
N ARG A 74 5.61 13.61 0.08
CA ARG A 74 4.21 13.17 0.14
C ARG A 74 4.11 11.81 -0.54
N ALA A 75 3.35 10.91 0.04
CA ALA A 75 3.03 9.63 -0.56
C ALA A 75 1.50 9.48 -0.69
N GLU A 76 1.08 9.19 -1.89
CA GLU A 76 -0.31 8.82 -2.14
C GLU A 76 -0.56 7.39 -1.67
N SER A 77 -1.73 7.12 -1.08
CA SER A 77 -2.10 5.74 -0.78
C SER A 77 -2.29 4.92 -2.04
N HIS A 78 -1.98 3.63 -1.97
CA HIS A 78 -2.17 2.72 -3.10
C HIS A 78 -3.63 2.68 -3.58
N ALA A 79 -4.60 2.77 -2.65
CA ALA A 79 -6.02 2.83 -2.99
C ALA A 79 -6.36 4.08 -3.81
N ALA A 80 -5.93 5.27 -3.39
CA ALA A 80 -6.18 6.50 -4.14
C ALA A 80 -5.50 6.49 -5.51
N TYR A 81 -4.28 5.96 -5.60
CA TYR A 81 -3.61 5.76 -6.88
C TYR A 81 -4.41 4.85 -7.82
N LYS A 82 -4.89 3.70 -7.32
CA LYS A 82 -5.70 2.75 -8.12
C LYS A 82 -6.98 3.38 -8.62
N GLU A 83 -7.74 4.06 -7.77
CA GLU A 83 -8.98 4.74 -8.18
C GLU A 83 -8.72 5.72 -9.33
N ARG A 84 -7.69 6.55 -9.21
CA ARG A 84 -7.30 7.45 -10.29
C ARG A 84 -6.92 6.71 -11.58
N GLN A 85 -6.24 5.56 -11.49
CA GLN A 85 -5.93 4.77 -12.69
C GLN A 85 -7.19 4.14 -13.30
N TYR A 86 -8.16 3.73 -12.48
CA TYR A 86 -9.44 3.23 -12.99
C TYR A 86 -10.25 4.31 -13.68
N ASP A 87 -10.26 5.53 -13.17
CA ASP A 87 -10.91 6.66 -13.83
C ASP A 87 -10.28 6.95 -15.20
N LEU A 88 -8.96 7.00 -15.27
CA LEU A 88 -8.24 7.18 -16.54
C LEU A 88 -8.53 6.06 -17.54
N LEU A 89 -8.58 4.81 -17.10
CA LEU A 89 -8.94 3.67 -17.93
C LEU A 89 -10.39 3.77 -18.41
N ALA A 90 -11.32 4.11 -17.53
CA ALA A 90 -12.72 4.28 -17.86
C ALA A 90 -12.92 5.38 -18.91
N ASP A 91 -12.24 6.48 -18.80
CA ASP A 91 -12.31 7.57 -19.77
C ASP A 91 -11.72 7.16 -21.13
N ALA A 92 -10.61 6.45 -21.13
CA ALA A 92 -10.01 5.91 -22.36
C ALA A 92 -10.96 4.92 -23.07
N VAL A 93 -11.63 4.04 -22.31
CA VAL A 93 -12.60 3.10 -22.85
C VAL A 93 -13.82 3.84 -23.41
N ARG A 94 -14.37 4.82 -22.68
CA ARG A 94 -15.50 5.64 -23.16
C ARG A 94 -15.17 6.40 -24.43
N ALA A 95 -13.94 6.86 -24.58
CA ALA A 95 -13.50 7.59 -25.76
C ALA A 95 -13.29 6.66 -26.99
N ALA A 96 -12.93 5.40 -26.75
CA ALA A 96 -12.57 4.45 -27.82
C ALA A 96 -13.70 3.50 -28.25
N VAL A 97 -14.72 3.31 -27.39
CA VAL A 97 -15.78 2.29 -27.59
C VAL A 97 -17.16 2.97 -27.64
N ASP A 98 -17.97 2.63 -28.65
CA ASP A 98 -19.41 3.00 -28.65
C ASP A 98 -20.16 2.16 -27.61
N ILE A 99 -20.14 2.65 -26.37
CA ILE A 99 -20.80 1.99 -25.24
C ILE A 99 -22.32 1.81 -25.50
N ALA A 100 -22.94 2.76 -26.19
CA ALA A 100 -24.35 2.63 -26.56
C ALA A 100 -24.60 1.49 -27.53
N ALA A 101 -23.69 1.23 -28.47
CA ALA A 101 -23.77 0.08 -29.36
C ALA A 101 -23.63 -1.25 -28.59
N VAL A 102 -22.77 -1.31 -27.58
CA VAL A 102 -22.64 -2.48 -26.68
C VAL A 102 -23.96 -2.77 -25.97
N TYR A 103 -24.59 -1.76 -25.36
CA TYR A 103 -25.90 -1.95 -24.70
C TYR A 103 -26.97 -2.36 -25.67
N ARG A 104 -27.08 -1.75 -26.86
CA ARG A 104 -28.04 -2.19 -27.89
C ARG A 104 -27.84 -3.65 -28.28
N ALA A 105 -26.61 -4.12 -28.39
CA ALA A 105 -26.33 -5.52 -28.71
C ALA A 105 -26.74 -6.47 -27.56
N MET A 106 -26.52 -6.08 -26.32
CA MET A 106 -26.95 -6.84 -25.12
C MET A 106 -28.49 -6.97 -25.07
N ASP A 107 -29.22 -5.87 -25.27
CA ASP A 107 -30.68 -5.85 -25.27
C ASP A 107 -31.26 -6.72 -26.39
N ALA A 108 -30.67 -6.69 -27.56
CA ALA A 108 -31.08 -7.54 -28.68
C ALA A 108 -30.86 -9.05 -28.45
N CYS A 109 -29.84 -9.38 -27.61
CA CYS A 109 -29.60 -10.77 -27.20
C CYS A 109 -30.58 -11.23 -26.11
N ALA A 110 -30.96 -10.36 -25.20
CA ALA A 110 -31.87 -10.66 -24.08
C ALA A 110 -33.33 -10.82 -24.54
N ALA A 111 -33.69 -10.29 -25.71
CA ALA A 111 -35.04 -10.36 -26.29
C ALA A 111 -35.34 -11.65 -27.07
N LYS A 112 -34.40 -12.60 -27.14
CA LYS A 112 -34.55 -13.93 -27.76
C LYS A 112 -34.80 -15.00 -26.71
#